data_9fca8076fc87d150cf57ae4bd2dc3937
#
_entry.id   9fca8076fc87d150cf57ae4bd2dc3937
#
_cell.length_a   1.000
_cell.length_b   1.000
_cell.length_c   1.000
_cell.angle_alpha   90.00
_cell.angle_beta   90.00
_cell.angle_gamma   90.00
#
_symmetry.space_group_name_H-M   'P 1'
#
loop_
_entity.id
_entity.type
_entity.pdbx_description
1 polymer ?
#
loop_
_entity_poly.entity_id
_entity_poly.type
_entity_poly.pdbx_seq_one_letter_code
_entity_poly.pdbx_strand_id
1 'polypeptide(L)'
;LCLNENLSAEITLQPIKRFKFDAAIIFSDILMLPYGMGQEVGFEKGLGPKLGELNLDKLSNINEDEFNNKLKPVYKSISNISNDPILENKDLIGFVGAPWTILVYMINKMSPKRNLSENFFSDRLLIKKLLVIIEKFLKIHIENQIKAGATIIQIFDSWAGLLKDNISEYIYEPTFNLVNHVKKLRVPVICFPRGIGDYKNFCDVVNPDMVNIDYDVDPNKIIKEIKIP
;
A
#
# COMPACT_ATOMS: atom_id res chain seq x y z
N LEU A 1 -11.98 -12.35 -4.68
CA LEU A 1 -11.62 -12.79 -3.31
C LEU A 1 -11.61 -11.59 -2.36
N CYS A 2 -10.83 -10.54 -2.61
CA CYS A 2 -10.68 -9.37 -1.72
C CYS A 2 -12.01 -8.64 -1.40
N LEU A 3 -13.00 -8.72 -2.29
CA LEU A 3 -14.32 -8.14 -2.11
C LEU A 3 -15.35 -9.10 -1.47
N ASN A 4 -14.91 -10.28 -1.03
CA ASN A 4 -15.72 -11.19 -0.24
C ASN A 4 -15.23 -11.19 1.20
N GLU A 5 -15.98 -10.52 2.09
CA GLU A 5 -15.58 -10.26 3.48
C GLU A 5 -15.30 -11.52 4.29
N ASN A 6 -16.07 -12.60 4.05
CA ASN A 6 -15.92 -13.85 4.78
C ASN A 6 -14.74 -14.67 4.28
N LEU A 7 -14.58 -14.77 2.95
CA LEU A 7 -13.49 -15.53 2.36
C LEU A 7 -12.13 -14.86 2.59
N SER A 8 -12.07 -13.52 2.50
CA SER A 8 -10.86 -12.75 2.84
C SER A 8 -10.47 -12.97 4.31
N ALA A 9 -11.42 -12.93 5.23
CA ALA A 9 -11.19 -13.20 6.64
C ALA A 9 -10.69 -14.63 6.88
N GLU A 10 -11.34 -15.62 6.28
CA GLU A 10 -10.93 -17.03 6.38
C GLU A 10 -9.48 -17.23 5.91
N ILE A 11 -9.13 -16.74 4.71
CA ILE A 11 -7.78 -16.84 4.14
C ILE A 11 -6.77 -16.18 5.06
N THR A 12 -7.09 -15.00 5.61
CA THR A 12 -6.22 -14.27 6.55
C THR A 12 -5.92 -15.08 7.81
N LEU A 13 -6.92 -15.75 8.35
CA LEU A 13 -6.79 -16.52 9.61
C LEU A 13 -6.13 -17.89 9.43
N GLN A 14 -6.10 -18.45 8.22
CA GLN A 14 -5.50 -19.78 7.97
C GLN A 14 -4.03 -19.89 8.43
N PRO A 15 -3.11 -18.94 8.10
CA PRO A 15 -1.73 -18.99 8.59
C PRO A 15 -1.64 -18.90 10.11
N ILE A 16 -2.47 -18.06 10.74
CA ILE A 16 -2.50 -17.93 12.21
C ILE A 16 -2.91 -19.23 12.88
N LYS A 17 -3.94 -19.88 12.37
CA LYS A 17 -4.42 -21.20 12.87
C LYS A 17 -3.34 -22.28 12.73
N ARG A 18 -2.63 -22.27 11.60
CA ARG A 18 -1.67 -23.32 11.25
C ARG A 18 -0.31 -23.14 11.89
N PHE A 19 0.22 -21.89 11.90
CA PHE A 19 1.61 -21.61 12.27
C PHE A 19 1.76 -20.79 13.56
N LYS A 20 0.65 -20.31 14.14
CA LYS A 20 0.64 -19.51 15.38
C LYS A 20 1.49 -18.24 15.32
N PHE A 21 1.52 -17.57 14.17
CA PHE A 21 2.22 -16.30 14.02
C PHE A 21 1.70 -15.24 15.00
N ASP A 22 2.55 -14.26 15.32
CA ASP A 22 2.26 -13.17 16.24
C ASP A 22 1.39 -12.08 15.62
N ALA A 23 1.33 -12.01 14.28
CA ALA A 23 0.49 -11.07 13.55
C ALA A 23 -0.15 -11.71 12.32
N ALA A 24 -1.36 -11.27 11.98
CA ALA A 24 -2.02 -11.54 10.72
C ALA A 24 -1.86 -10.34 9.77
N ILE A 25 -1.68 -10.60 8.48
CA ILE A 25 -1.81 -9.58 7.44
C ILE A 25 -3.09 -9.83 6.66
N ILE A 26 -3.92 -8.80 6.50
CA ILE A 26 -5.19 -8.92 5.78
C ILE A 26 -4.98 -9.46 4.36
N PHE A 27 -5.75 -10.46 3.95
CA PHE A 27 -5.80 -10.87 2.55
C PHE A 27 -6.57 -9.83 1.73
N SER A 28 -5.83 -8.97 1.05
CA SER A 28 -6.34 -7.89 0.21
C SER A 28 -5.37 -7.66 -0.96
N ASP A 29 -5.50 -6.52 -1.64
CA ASP A 29 -4.62 -6.11 -2.73
C ASP A 29 -4.39 -4.59 -2.67
N ILE A 30 -3.18 -4.12 -2.99
CA ILE A 30 -2.88 -2.68 -3.07
C ILE A 30 -3.72 -1.97 -4.14
N LEU A 31 -4.18 -2.70 -5.15
CA LEU A 31 -5.03 -2.19 -6.23
C LEU A 31 -6.50 -2.01 -5.83
N MET A 32 -6.85 -2.32 -4.57
CA MET A 32 -8.14 -1.91 -4.03
C MET A 32 -8.29 -0.38 -4.04
N LEU A 33 -7.18 0.37 -3.93
CA LEU A 33 -7.24 1.83 -4.03
C LEU A 33 -7.73 2.30 -5.41
N PRO A 34 -7.07 2.00 -6.56
CA PRO A 34 -7.57 2.40 -7.87
C PRO A 34 -8.96 1.83 -8.18
N TYR A 35 -9.29 0.61 -7.71
CA TYR A 35 -10.64 0.07 -7.81
C TYR A 35 -11.67 0.95 -7.07
N GLY A 36 -11.39 1.32 -5.83
CA GLY A 36 -12.24 2.23 -5.05
C GLY A 36 -12.41 3.58 -5.74
N MET A 37 -11.34 4.09 -6.34
CA MET A 37 -11.31 5.33 -7.11
C MET A 37 -12.02 5.23 -8.48
N GLY A 38 -12.53 4.05 -8.87
CA GLY A 38 -13.35 3.86 -10.07
C GLY A 38 -12.58 3.48 -11.33
N GLN A 39 -11.27 3.18 -11.23
CA GLN A 39 -10.54 2.53 -12.31
C GLN A 39 -10.85 1.03 -12.30
N GLU A 40 -11.10 0.45 -13.47
CA GLU A 40 -11.30 -0.99 -13.58
C GLU A 40 -10.02 -1.74 -13.18
N VAL A 41 -10.17 -2.81 -12.40
CA VAL A 41 -9.06 -3.67 -11.98
C VAL A 41 -9.45 -5.11 -12.24
N GLY A 42 -8.70 -5.79 -13.09
CA GLY A 42 -8.82 -7.20 -13.40
C GLY A 42 -7.50 -7.94 -13.21
N PHE A 43 -7.56 -9.27 -13.24
CA PHE A 43 -6.38 -10.13 -13.15
C PHE A 43 -6.39 -11.14 -14.29
N GLU A 44 -5.34 -11.15 -15.11
CA GLU A 44 -5.16 -12.10 -16.19
C GLU A 44 -4.17 -13.19 -15.77
N LYS A 45 -4.55 -14.46 -15.97
CA LYS A 45 -3.69 -15.62 -15.62
C LYS A 45 -2.36 -15.54 -16.36
N GLY A 46 -1.26 -15.53 -15.59
CA GLY A 46 0.10 -15.46 -16.13
C GLY A 46 0.61 -14.05 -16.48
N LEU A 47 -0.25 -13.04 -16.52
CA LEU A 47 0.12 -11.65 -16.80
C LEU A 47 0.06 -10.76 -15.55
N GLY A 48 -0.77 -11.14 -14.58
CA GLY A 48 -0.97 -10.38 -13.35
C GLY A 48 -2.08 -9.33 -13.46
N PRO A 49 -1.99 -8.23 -12.72
CA PRO A 49 -3.03 -7.20 -12.71
C PRO A 49 -3.09 -6.43 -14.03
N LYS A 50 -4.32 -6.11 -14.43
CA LYS A 50 -4.63 -5.25 -15.58
C LYS A 50 -5.64 -4.20 -15.16
N LEU A 51 -5.30 -2.94 -15.39
CA LEU A 51 -6.16 -1.81 -15.07
C LEU A 51 -6.77 -1.24 -16.36
N GLY A 52 -7.99 -0.75 -16.25
CA GLY A 52 -8.68 -0.05 -17.35
C GLY A 52 -8.11 1.33 -17.60
N GLU A 53 -8.74 2.05 -18.53
CA GLU A 53 -8.33 3.42 -18.87
C GLU A 53 -8.46 4.37 -17.67
N LEU A 54 -7.50 5.27 -17.56
CA LEU A 54 -7.50 6.31 -16.56
C LEU A 54 -8.47 7.42 -16.98
N ASN A 55 -9.56 7.60 -16.25
CA ASN A 55 -10.52 8.66 -16.49
C ASN A 55 -10.30 9.81 -15.50
N LEU A 56 -9.64 10.87 -15.97
CA LEU A 56 -9.25 12.02 -15.14
C LEU A 56 -10.45 12.81 -14.61
N ASP A 57 -11.53 12.93 -15.38
CA ASP A 57 -12.74 13.64 -14.95
C ASP A 57 -13.40 12.89 -13.80
N LYS A 58 -13.47 11.56 -13.88
CA LYS A 58 -13.97 10.74 -12.76
C LYS A 58 -13.10 10.87 -11.54
N LEU A 59 -11.77 10.82 -11.69
CA LEU A 59 -10.83 10.92 -10.57
C LEU A 59 -10.86 12.28 -9.88
N SER A 60 -11.02 13.36 -10.64
CA SER A 60 -11.11 14.72 -10.08
C SER A 60 -12.40 14.97 -9.30
N ASN A 61 -13.46 14.22 -9.62
CA ASN A 61 -14.80 14.37 -9.03
C ASN A 61 -15.19 13.17 -8.16
N ILE A 62 -14.22 12.36 -7.72
CA ILE A 62 -14.51 11.17 -6.93
C ILE A 62 -15.14 11.53 -5.58
N ASN A 63 -16.24 10.85 -5.26
CA ASN A 63 -16.96 11.00 -4.00
C ASN A 63 -16.40 10.02 -2.96
N GLU A 64 -16.12 10.51 -1.76
CA GLU A 64 -15.58 9.69 -0.65
C GLU A 64 -16.55 8.60 -0.20
N ASP A 65 -17.86 8.87 -0.20
CA ASP A 65 -18.87 7.87 0.17
C ASP A 65 -18.91 6.74 -0.86
N GLU A 66 -18.80 7.06 -2.15
CA GLU A 66 -18.74 6.05 -3.21
C GLU A 66 -17.48 5.20 -3.08
N PHE A 67 -16.33 5.82 -2.83
CA PHE A 67 -15.07 5.13 -2.56
C PHE A 67 -15.20 4.19 -1.37
N ASN A 68 -15.71 4.69 -0.25
CA ASN A 68 -15.89 3.92 0.98
C ASN A 68 -16.87 2.75 0.79
N ASN A 69 -17.96 2.96 0.05
CA ASN A 69 -18.93 1.92 -0.24
C ASN A 69 -18.35 0.79 -1.09
N LYS A 70 -17.51 1.09 -2.09
CA LYS A 70 -16.82 0.09 -2.90
C LYS A 70 -15.85 -0.76 -2.07
N LEU A 71 -15.17 -0.16 -1.09
CA LEU A 71 -14.19 -0.85 -0.25
C LEU A 71 -14.78 -1.40 1.06
N LYS A 72 -16.06 -1.20 1.31
CA LYS A 72 -16.76 -1.71 2.51
C LYS A 72 -16.50 -3.20 2.78
N PRO A 73 -16.46 -4.12 1.78
CA PRO A 73 -16.15 -5.53 2.05
C PRO A 73 -14.75 -5.73 2.65
N VAL A 74 -13.75 -4.93 2.26
CA VAL A 74 -12.39 -5.00 2.83
C VAL A 74 -12.44 -4.60 4.32
N TYR A 75 -13.12 -3.51 4.65
CA TYR A 75 -13.24 -3.04 6.04
C TYR A 75 -14.02 -4.01 6.91
N LYS A 76 -15.07 -4.61 6.37
CA LYS A 76 -15.82 -5.65 7.07
C LYS A 76 -14.97 -6.91 7.31
N SER A 77 -14.14 -7.32 6.34
CA SER A 77 -13.20 -8.42 6.53
C SER A 77 -12.24 -8.14 7.69
N ILE A 78 -11.65 -6.93 7.74
CA ILE A 78 -10.77 -6.53 8.84
C ILE A 78 -11.52 -6.58 10.18
N SER A 79 -12.76 -6.08 10.24
CA SER A 79 -13.57 -6.13 11.45
C SER A 79 -13.90 -7.56 11.88
N ASN A 80 -14.22 -8.46 10.94
CA ASN A 80 -14.47 -9.86 11.24
C ASN A 80 -13.21 -10.54 11.82
N ILE A 81 -12.04 -10.25 11.27
CA ILE A 81 -10.76 -10.79 11.72
C ILE A 81 -10.40 -10.25 13.11
N SER A 82 -10.49 -8.94 13.31
CA SER A 82 -10.13 -8.30 14.58
C SER A 82 -10.98 -8.75 15.77
N ASN A 83 -12.20 -9.23 15.51
CA ASN A 83 -13.11 -9.78 16.51
C ASN A 83 -12.99 -11.30 16.67
N ASP A 84 -12.14 -11.99 15.89
CA ASP A 84 -11.96 -13.44 16.03
C ASP A 84 -11.06 -13.74 17.26
N PRO A 85 -11.49 -14.60 18.19
CA PRO A 85 -10.72 -14.93 19.41
C PRO A 85 -9.29 -15.41 19.14
N ILE A 86 -8.98 -15.93 17.95
CA ILE A 86 -7.63 -16.39 17.60
C ILE A 86 -6.63 -15.24 17.48
N LEU A 87 -7.10 -14.01 17.30
CA LEU A 87 -6.30 -12.78 17.27
C LEU A 87 -6.09 -12.16 18.65
N GLU A 88 -6.63 -12.78 19.71
CA GLU A 88 -6.36 -12.27 21.07
C GLU A 88 -4.85 -12.21 21.33
N ASN A 89 -4.35 -11.05 21.73
CA ASN A 89 -2.94 -10.73 21.93
C ASN A 89 -2.05 -10.86 20.66
N LYS A 90 -2.63 -10.67 19.48
CA LYS A 90 -1.92 -10.64 18.20
C LYS A 90 -2.26 -9.37 17.42
N ASP A 91 -1.33 -8.97 16.58
CA ASP A 91 -1.54 -7.81 15.73
C ASP A 91 -2.26 -8.15 14.42
N LEU A 92 -3.02 -7.19 13.90
CA LEU A 92 -3.62 -7.24 12.57
C LEU A 92 -3.01 -6.15 11.69
N ILE A 93 -2.26 -6.57 10.70
CA ILE A 93 -1.60 -5.67 9.76
C ILE A 93 -2.56 -5.36 8.62
N GLY A 94 -3.02 -4.11 8.54
CA GLY A 94 -3.60 -3.52 7.36
C GLY A 94 -2.51 -3.03 6.42
N PHE A 95 -2.79 -2.84 5.13
CA PHE A 95 -1.77 -2.34 4.23
C PHE A 95 -2.32 -1.51 3.06
N VAL A 96 -1.42 -0.75 2.45
CA VAL A 96 -1.66 0.01 1.22
C VAL A 96 -0.44 -0.06 0.30
N GLY A 97 -0.64 0.21 -0.98
CA GLY A 97 0.48 0.54 -1.86
C GLY A 97 0.96 1.97 -1.62
N ALA A 98 2.26 2.21 -1.71
CA ALA A 98 2.80 3.57 -1.67
C ALA A 98 2.27 4.42 -2.84
N PRO A 99 2.20 5.76 -2.70
CA PRO A 99 1.66 6.65 -3.74
C PRO A 99 2.33 6.43 -5.10
N TRP A 100 3.65 6.27 -5.12
CA TRP A 100 4.42 6.00 -6.33
C TRP A 100 4.01 4.66 -6.98
N THR A 101 3.98 3.58 -6.22
CA THR A 101 3.58 2.27 -6.74
C THR A 101 2.16 2.28 -7.30
N ILE A 102 1.21 2.93 -6.64
CA ILE A 102 -0.16 3.05 -7.14
C ILE A 102 -0.20 3.86 -8.42
N LEU A 103 0.50 5.01 -8.47
CA LEU A 103 0.61 5.84 -9.67
C LEU A 103 1.15 5.04 -10.87
N VAL A 104 2.21 4.24 -10.64
CA VAL A 104 2.81 3.40 -11.69
C VAL A 104 1.78 2.41 -12.25
N TYR A 105 1.03 1.72 -11.40
CA TYR A 105 -0.02 0.81 -11.86
C TYR A 105 -1.13 1.53 -12.60
N MET A 106 -1.60 2.67 -12.10
CA MET A 106 -2.70 3.43 -12.72
C MET A 106 -2.36 3.93 -14.12
N ILE A 107 -1.13 4.42 -14.33
CA ILE A 107 -0.67 4.95 -15.62
C ILE A 107 -0.29 3.81 -16.58
N ASN A 108 0.51 2.85 -16.14
CA ASN A 108 0.95 1.72 -16.98
C ASN A 108 -0.15 0.69 -17.26
N LYS A 109 -1.24 0.72 -16.47
CA LYS A 109 -2.37 -0.22 -16.55
C LYS A 109 -2.00 -1.70 -16.32
N MET A 110 -0.74 -1.97 -16.02
CA MET A 110 -0.20 -3.30 -15.70
C MET A 110 1.09 -3.18 -14.91
N SER A 111 1.59 -4.32 -14.43
CA SER A 111 2.91 -4.41 -13.80
C SER A 111 4.00 -3.95 -14.78
N PRO A 112 4.88 -3.02 -14.41
CA PRO A 112 5.92 -2.46 -15.30
C PRO A 112 7.10 -3.41 -15.53
N LYS A 113 7.02 -4.68 -15.17
CA LYS A 113 8.07 -5.71 -15.27
C LYS A 113 9.47 -5.23 -14.87
N ARG A 114 10.11 -4.33 -15.67
CA ARG A 114 11.47 -3.82 -15.41
C ARG A 114 11.63 -2.31 -15.64
N ASN A 115 10.78 -1.70 -16.44
CA ASN A 115 10.92 -0.28 -16.82
C ASN A 115 9.55 0.40 -16.85
N LEU A 116 9.53 1.69 -16.55
CA LEU A 116 8.40 2.56 -16.81
C LEU A 116 8.19 2.70 -18.33
N SER A 117 6.97 3.00 -18.76
CA SER A 117 6.71 3.33 -20.17
C SER A 117 7.52 4.58 -20.58
N GLU A 118 7.98 4.63 -21.83
CA GLU A 118 8.77 5.76 -22.34
C GLU A 118 8.10 7.12 -22.15
N ASN A 119 6.79 7.14 -22.22
CA ASN A 119 5.98 8.35 -22.08
C ASN A 119 5.46 8.59 -20.64
N PHE A 120 5.96 7.85 -19.63
CA PHE A 120 5.45 7.94 -18.26
C PHE A 120 5.50 9.37 -17.73
N PHE A 121 6.58 10.09 -17.99
CA PHE A 121 6.80 11.47 -17.55
C PHE A 121 6.43 12.53 -18.60
N SER A 122 5.69 12.20 -19.65
CA SER A 122 5.30 13.15 -20.69
C SER A 122 4.47 14.32 -20.16
N ASP A 123 3.66 14.08 -19.13
CA ASP A 123 2.87 15.11 -18.46
C ASP A 123 3.15 15.11 -16.94
N ARG A 124 4.17 15.86 -16.54
CA ARG A 124 4.54 15.99 -15.12
C ARG A 124 3.46 16.67 -14.27
N LEU A 125 2.66 17.58 -14.85
CA LEU A 125 1.60 18.25 -14.12
C LEU A 125 0.47 17.26 -13.78
N LEU A 126 0.15 16.38 -14.72
CA LEU A 126 -0.79 15.29 -14.50
C LEU A 126 -0.31 14.35 -13.39
N ILE A 127 0.96 13.94 -13.43
CA ILE A 127 1.56 13.08 -12.40
C ILE A 127 1.41 13.71 -11.01
N LYS A 128 1.75 14.99 -10.86
CA LYS A 128 1.61 15.70 -9.58
C LYS A 128 0.16 15.75 -9.10
N LYS A 129 -0.79 16.05 -10.01
CA LYS A 129 -2.23 16.03 -9.67
C LYS A 129 -2.69 14.65 -9.22
N LEU A 130 -2.27 13.60 -9.92
CA LEU A 130 -2.62 12.23 -9.57
C LEU A 130 -2.06 11.83 -8.20
N LEU A 131 -0.80 12.17 -7.90
CA LEU A 131 -0.20 11.89 -6.59
C LEU A 131 -0.98 12.53 -5.44
N VAL A 132 -1.42 13.78 -5.60
CA VAL A 132 -2.24 14.45 -4.59
C VAL A 132 -3.57 13.73 -4.36
N ILE A 133 -4.25 13.30 -5.43
CA ILE A 133 -5.51 12.57 -5.34
C ILE A 133 -5.27 11.18 -4.71
N ILE A 134 -4.25 10.46 -5.15
CA ILE A 134 -3.87 9.16 -4.61
C ILE A 134 -3.57 9.26 -3.11
N GLU A 135 -2.76 10.23 -2.70
CA GLU A 135 -2.41 10.44 -1.29
C GLU A 135 -3.66 10.70 -0.44
N LYS A 136 -4.59 11.53 -0.92
CA LYS A 136 -5.87 11.78 -0.24
C LYS A 136 -6.63 10.47 0.01
N PHE A 137 -6.84 9.66 -1.03
CA PHE A 137 -7.62 8.42 -0.89
C PHE A 137 -6.88 7.31 -0.16
N LEU A 138 -5.54 7.29 -0.19
CA LEU A 138 -4.73 6.43 0.66
C LEU A 138 -4.95 6.74 2.14
N LYS A 139 -4.96 8.01 2.54
CA LYS A 139 -5.23 8.43 3.92
C LYS A 139 -6.62 7.96 4.38
N ILE A 140 -7.65 8.16 3.56
CA ILE A 140 -9.00 7.68 3.85
C ILE A 140 -9.03 6.15 4.00
N HIS A 141 -8.37 5.42 3.10
CA HIS A 141 -8.30 3.96 3.14
C HIS A 141 -7.59 3.45 4.39
N ILE A 142 -6.47 4.08 4.77
CA ILE A 142 -5.74 3.79 6.00
C ILE A 142 -6.62 4.00 7.24
N GLU A 143 -7.28 5.17 7.35
CA GLU A 143 -8.17 5.46 8.47
C GLU A 143 -9.29 4.42 8.62
N ASN A 144 -9.88 4.01 7.50
CA ASN A 144 -10.94 3.01 7.53
C ASN A 144 -10.44 1.61 7.91
N GLN A 145 -9.22 1.23 7.50
CA GLN A 145 -8.60 -0.01 7.97
C GLN A 145 -8.34 0.01 9.47
N ILE A 146 -7.82 1.13 9.99
CA ILE A 146 -7.59 1.31 11.44
C ILE A 146 -8.91 1.29 12.21
N LYS A 147 -9.92 2.03 11.76
CA LYS A 147 -11.28 2.02 12.36
C LYS A 147 -11.91 0.63 12.36
N ALA A 148 -11.58 -0.19 11.37
CA ALA A 148 -12.06 -1.56 11.27
C ALA A 148 -11.30 -2.55 12.17
N GLY A 149 -10.17 -2.16 12.77
CA GLY A 149 -9.42 -2.98 13.72
C GLY A 149 -8.00 -3.33 13.32
N ALA A 150 -7.44 -2.75 12.24
CA ALA A 150 -6.01 -2.89 11.94
C ALA A 150 -5.18 -2.18 13.03
N THR A 151 -4.19 -2.87 13.59
CA THR A 151 -3.33 -2.39 14.68
C THR A 151 -1.97 -1.90 14.17
N ILE A 152 -1.58 -2.28 12.96
CA ILE A 152 -0.36 -1.87 12.26
C ILE A 152 -0.72 -1.57 10.81
N ILE A 153 -0.07 -0.59 10.19
CA ILE A 153 -0.20 -0.31 8.75
C ILE A 153 1.12 -0.57 8.05
N GLN A 154 1.07 -1.35 6.96
CA GLN A 154 2.21 -1.54 6.07
C GLN A 154 2.02 -0.78 4.75
N ILE A 155 3.07 -0.09 4.30
CA ILE A 155 3.12 0.65 3.02
C ILE A 155 4.06 -0.10 2.08
N PHE A 156 3.51 -0.67 1.01
CA PHE A 156 4.27 -1.40 -0.01
C PHE A 156 4.65 -0.49 -1.17
N ASP A 157 5.93 -0.19 -1.34
CA ASP A 157 6.44 0.49 -2.53
C ASP A 157 7.19 -0.50 -3.43
N SER A 158 6.42 -1.35 -4.11
CA SER A 158 6.94 -2.43 -4.95
C SER A 158 7.76 -1.95 -6.15
N TRP A 159 7.63 -0.67 -6.53
CA TRP A 159 8.27 -0.08 -7.70
C TRP A 159 9.20 1.08 -7.37
N ALA A 160 9.59 1.27 -6.11
CA ALA A 160 10.52 2.32 -5.70
C ALA A 160 11.84 2.27 -6.49
N GLY A 161 12.40 1.08 -6.67
CA GLY A 161 13.67 0.88 -7.39
C GLY A 161 13.62 1.13 -8.91
N LEU A 162 12.44 1.37 -9.50
CA LEU A 162 12.32 1.76 -10.91
C LEU A 162 12.67 3.22 -11.16
N LEU A 163 12.61 4.06 -10.11
CA LEU A 163 12.92 5.48 -10.22
C LEU A 163 14.38 5.72 -9.86
N LYS A 164 15.12 6.34 -10.77
CA LYS A 164 16.55 6.70 -10.56
C LYS A 164 16.73 8.16 -10.18
N ASP A 165 15.89 9.02 -10.72
CA ASP A 165 15.96 10.47 -10.52
C ASP A 165 14.71 10.96 -9.80
N ASN A 166 14.81 12.11 -9.11
CA ASN A 166 13.70 12.74 -8.40
C ASN A 166 13.03 11.82 -7.33
N ILE A 167 13.82 10.92 -6.73
CA ILE A 167 13.36 9.96 -5.70
C ILE A 167 12.70 10.72 -4.53
N SER A 168 13.25 11.86 -4.15
CA SER A 168 12.70 12.69 -3.07
C SER A 168 11.27 13.15 -3.38
N GLU A 169 11.03 13.65 -4.60
CA GLU A 169 9.75 14.21 -5.02
C GLU A 169 8.64 13.14 -5.18
N TYR A 170 8.99 11.97 -5.71
CA TYR A 170 7.99 10.96 -6.08
C TYR A 170 7.87 9.79 -5.10
N ILE A 171 8.89 9.54 -4.28
CA ILE A 171 8.92 8.43 -3.33
C ILE A 171 8.97 8.93 -1.89
N TYR A 172 10.01 9.71 -1.52
CA TYR A 172 10.23 10.04 -0.12
C TYR A 172 9.15 10.97 0.44
N GLU A 173 8.88 12.09 -0.21
CA GLU A 173 7.90 13.07 0.25
C GLU A 173 6.48 12.48 0.34
N PRO A 174 5.93 11.82 -0.70
CA PRO A 174 4.60 11.22 -0.61
C PRO A 174 4.52 10.11 0.45
N THR A 175 5.57 9.29 0.60
CA THR A 175 5.60 8.23 1.61
C THR A 175 5.71 8.81 3.01
N PHE A 176 6.55 9.84 3.22
CA PHE A 176 6.63 10.59 4.48
C PHE A 176 5.28 11.16 4.90
N ASN A 177 4.52 11.73 3.96
CA ASN A 177 3.19 12.27 4.24
C ASN A 177 2.24 11.19 4.76
N LEU A 178 2.29 9.96 4.19
CA LEU A 178 1.49 8.84 4.68
C LEU A 178 1.97 8.34 6.05
N VAL A 179 3.29 8.16 6.22
CA VAL A 179 3.88 7.75 7.51
C VAL A 179 3.48 8.71 8.61
N ASN A 180 3.62 10.02 8.36
CA ASN A 180 3.20 11.06 9.31
C ASN A 180 1.71 10.99 9.63
N HIS A 181 0.88 10.69 8.63
CA HIS A 181 -0.55 10.54 8.83
C HIS A 181 -0.87 9.35 9.73
N VAL A 182 -0.27 8.18 9.49
CA VAL A 182 -0.45 6.98 10.32
C VAL A 182 0.02 7.23 11.76
N LYS A 183 1.20 7.83 11.94
CA LYS A 183 1.73 8.17 13.28
C LYS A 183 0.81 9.12 14.08
N LYS A 184 0.14 10.08 13.42
CA LYS A 184 -0.87 10.93 14.06
C LYS A 184 -2.07 10.14 14.57
N LEU A 185 -2.37 9.01 13.94
CA LEU A 185 -3.42 8.08 14.40
C LEU A 185 -2.93 7.13 15.52
N ARG A 186 -1.65 7.26 15.95
CA ARG A 186 -1.00 6.45 17.00
C ARG A 186 -0.95 4.95 16.66
N VAL A 187 -0.77 4.62 15.39
CA VAL A 187 -0.62 3.26 14.89
C VAL A 187 0.79 3.11 14.33
N PRO A 188 1.51 2.02 14.63
CA PRO A 188 2.82 1.73 14.03
C PRO A 188 2.73 1.59 12.51
N VAL A 189 3.79 2.03 11.81
CA VAL A 189 3.87 1.97 10.36
C VAL A 189 5.15 1.28 9.88
N ILE A 190 4.97 0.30 9.01
CA ILE A 190 6.04 -0.44 8.35
C ILE A 190 6.13 0.04 6.90
N CYS A 191 7.34 0.25 6.37
CA CYS A 191 7.55 0.55 4.95
C CYS A 191 8.35 -0.55 4.26
N PHE A 192 8.01 -0.84 2.99
CA PHE A 192 8.78 -1.70 2.12
C PHE A 192 9.13 -0.96 0.83
N PRO A 193 10.24 -0.18 0.79
CA PRO A 193 10.69 0.52 -0.41
C PRO A 193 11.55 -0.41 -1.28
N ARG A 194 10.92 -1.34 -1.99
CA ARG A 194 11.61 -2.37 -2.75
C ARG A 194 12.56 -1.79 -3.80
N GLY A 195 13.83 -2.21 -3.74
CA GLY A 195 14.86 -1.78 -4.68
C GLY A 195 15.37 -0.36 -4.50
N ILE A 196 15.12 0.29 -3.36
CA ILE A 196 15.52 1.67 -3.09
C ILE A 196 17.04 1.88 -3.03
N GLY A 197 17.81 0.85 -2.68
CA GLY A 197 19.27 0.88 -2.58
C GLY A 197 19.82 1.59 -1.34
N ASP A 198 19.35 2.79 -1.02
CA ASP A 198 19.78 3.57 0.16
C ASP A 198 18.72 3.56 1.25
N TYR A 199 18.69 2.47 2.03
CA TYR A 199 17.75 2.29 3.14
C TYR A 199 17.98 3.30 4.27
N LYS A 200 19.24 3.70 4.49
CA LYS A 200 19.56 4.68 5.53
C LYS A 200 18.89 6.02 5.24
N ASN A 201 19.11 6.55 4.04
CA ASN A 201 18.52 7.82 3.64
C ASN A 201 16.98 7.74 3.61
N PHE A 202 16.43 6.62 3.14
CA PHE A 202 14.98 6.40 3.19
C PHE A 202 14.46 6.48 4.64
N CYS A 203 15.06 5.76 5.57
CA CYS A 203 14.64 5.76 6.97
C CYS A 203 14.83 7.14 7.64
N ASP A 204 15.93 7.83 7.35
CA ASP A 204 16.20 9.17 7.91
C ASP A 204 15.18 10.22 7.42
N VAL A 205 14.73 10.13 6.16
CA VAL A 205 13.77 11.08 5.57
C VAL A 205 12.32 10.69 5.83
N VAL A 206 11.97 9.44 5.57
CA VAL A 206 10.56 8.97 5.66
C VAL A 206 10.16 8.67 7.10
N ASN A 207 11.11 8.29 7.95
CA ASN A 207 10.94 8.04 9.39
C ASN A 207 9.82 7.04 9.71
N PRO A 208 9.80 5.83 9.13
CA PRO A 208 8.85 4.77 9.53
C PRO A 208 9.21 4.21 10.91
N ASP A 209 8.34 3.40 11.51
CA ASP A 209 8.64 2.69 12.76
C ASP A 209 9.41 1.39 12.51
N MET A 210 9.25 0.80 11.32
CA MET A 210 9.95 -0.40 10.86
C MET A 210 10.13 -0.36 9.35
N VAL A 211 11.19 -0.99 8.83
CA VAL A 211 11.42 -1.15 7.39
C VAL A 211 11.65 -2.60 7.01
N ASN A 212 10.98 -3.05 5.96
CA ASN A 212 11.32 -4.31 5.31
C ASN A 212 12.42 -4.06 4.27
N ILE A 213 13.35 -5.00 4.18
CA ILE A 213 14.45 -4.97 3.20
C ILE A 213 14.24 -6.03 2.11
N ASP A 214 14.87 -5.84 0.95
CA ASP A 214 14.85 -6.82 -0.12
C ASP A 214 15.60 -8.11 0.26
N TYR A 215 15.24 -9.22 -0.36
CA TYR A 215 15.79 -10.55 -0.05
C TYR A 215 17.28 -10.70 -0.37
N ASP A 216 17.82 -9.85 -1.24
CA ASP A 216 19.23 -9.83 -1.68
C ASP A 216 20.08 -8.81 -0.90
N VAL A 217 19.48 -8.11 0.06
CA VAL A 217 20.17 -7.16 0.94
C VAL A 217 20.72 -7.87 2.18
N ASP A 218 21.98 -7.65 2.52
CA ASP A 218 22.58 -8.19 3.74
C ASP A 218 22.03 -7.49 5.00
N PRO A 219 21.23 -8.17 5.82
CA PRO A 219 20.65 -7.58 7.02
C PRO A 219 21.70 -7.14 8.04
N ASN A 220 22.88 -7.81 8.11
CA ASN A 220 23.96 -7.42 9.02
C ASN A 220 24.63 -6.09 8.66
N LYS A 221 24.55 -5.71 7.38
CA LYS A 221 24.99 -4.39 6.91
C LYS A 221 23.96 -3.34 7.30
N ILE A 222 22.70 -3.58 6.95
CA ILE A 222 21.62 -2.61 7.15
C ILE A 222 21.41 -2.29 8.63
N ILE A 223 21.44 -3.28 9.53
CA ILE A 223 21.24 -3.06 10.97
C ILE A 223 22.30 -2.14 11.61
N LYS A 224 23.46 -1.96 10.96
CA LYS A 224 24.49 -1.03 11.39
C LYS A 224 24.26 0.40 10.87
N GLU A 225 23.50 0.55 9.81
CA GLU A 225 23.25 1.81 9.11
C GLU A 225 21.97 2.49 9.53
N ILE A 226 20.93 1.72 9.90
CA ILE A 226 19.63 2.23 10.33
C ILE A 226 19.43 2.08 11.84
N LYS A 227 18.54 2.92 12.41
CA LYS A 227 18.27 2.94 13.87
C LYS A 227 16.93 2.32 14.26
N ILE A 228 16.20 1.81 13.30
CA ILE A 228 14.88 1.20 13.47
C ILE A 228 14.92 -0.28 13.07
N PRO A 229 14.00 -1.11 13.60
CA PRO A 229 13.84 -2.49 13.17
C PRO A 229 13.58 -2.66 11.69
#